data_abe3412cda2f389a94f676e0ff42b867
#
_entry.id   abe3412cda2f389a94f676e0ff42b867
#
_cell.length_a   1.000
_cell.length_b   1.000
_cell.length_c   1.000
_cell.angle_alpha   90.00
_cell.angle_beta   90.00
_cell.angle_gamma   90.00
#
_symmetry.space_group_name_H-M   'P 1'
#
loop_
_entity.id
_entity.type
_entity.pdbx_description
1 polymer ?
#
loop_
_entity_poly.entity_id
_entity_poly.type
_entity_poly.pdbx_seq_one_letter_code
_entity_poly.pdbx_strand_id
1 'polypeptide(L)'
;MNTQRIAAVATLSVGIAIGIALDRSGRRIVPPLVANETTAALPTQKVSNGTVDPASNAVTQDEAIVIRVARAITPTVVSVSQEEGSGSGIIVDKSGVVLTNAHVVGDSRTVGVGLADGRTLNGQVLGRDPTIDVAVVRVPAQNLPVAPIGDSDKLEVGQSAIAVGNPLGLERTVTAGVVSAINRNPRGISLDGLIQTDAAISPGNSGGPLVDTHGRVIGINTAVLAGAGASGLGFAIPINLANDVVRQVLATGHITRAYLGVGFADIEPELARQFGLPVKEGIILTAVERGSPAGKAGLRPQDIIVKGNDTAIESGGDLRKLLRSLKPGATVRLDVIRPNGRGTVPVELGQAPTG
;
A
#
# COMPACT_ATOMS: atom_id res chain seq x y z
N MET A 1 15.27 -27.27 -52.22
CA MET A 1 15.48 -27.64 -50.82
C MET A 1 15.99 -26.40 -50.07
N ASN A 2 15.06 -25.75 -49.35
CA ASN A 2 15.31 -24.48 -48.62
C ASN A 2 16.06 -24.74 -47.32
N THR A 3 17.26 -24.20 -47.20
CA THR A 3 18.00 -24.14 -45.93
C THR A 3 17.69 -22.82 -45.25
N GLN A 4 16.88 -22.86 -44.18
CA GLN A 4 16.66 -21.73 -43.27
C GLN A 4 17.95 -21.36 -42.58
N ARG A 5 18.34 -20.10 -42.70
CA ARG A 5 19.40 -19.47 -41.89
C ARG A 5 18.83 -19.08 -40.55
N ILE A 6 19.30 -19.66 -39.46
CA ILE A 6 18.97 -19.23 -38.11
C ILE A 6 19.97 -18.12 -37.76
N ALA A 7 19.49 -16.89 -37.70
CA ALA A 7 20.24 -15.76 -37.13
C ALA A 7 19.82 -15.58 -35.67
N ALA A 8 20.75 -15.77 -34.75
CA ALA A 8 20.56 -15.41 -33.35
C ALA A 8 21.00 -13.94 -33.16
N VAL A 9 20.06 -13.06 -32.81
CA VAL A 9 20.35 -11.66 -32.46
C VAL A 9 20.38 -11.58 -30.95
N ALA A 10 21.55 -11.29 -30.37
CA ALA A 10 21.68 -10.94 -28.97
C ALA A 10 21.69 -9.40 -28.86
N THR A 11 20.71 -8.83 -28.16
CA THR A 11 20.62 -7.40 -27.93
C THR A 11 21.32 -7.05 -26.62
N LEU A 12 22.43 -6.33 -26.68
CA LEU A 12 23.04 -5.66 -25.53
C LEU A 12 22.46 -4.25 -25.41
N SER A 13 22.27 -3.79 -24.19
CA SER A 13 21.63 -2.52 -23.83
C SER A 13 22.37 -1.23 -24.26
N VAL A 14 23.20 -1.28 -25.28
CA VAL A 14 23.91 -0.15 -25.87
C VAL A 14 23.85 -0.27 -27.39
N GLY A 15 22.70 -0.50 -27.99
CA GLY A 15 22.43 -0.24 -29.41
C GLY A 15 23.40 -0.85 -30.46
N ILE A 16 24.19 -1.89 -30.14
CA ILE A 16 25.10 -2.54 -31.09
C ILE A 16 24.56 -3.98 -31.31
N ALA A 17 24.07 -4.26 -32.50
CA ALA A 17 23.69 -5.59 -32.93
C ALA A 17 24.95 -6.29 -33.49
N ILE A 18 25.42 -7.36 -32.82
CA ILE A 18 26.48 -8.21 -33.35
C ILE A 18 25.82 -9.47 -33.90
N GLY A 19 25.76 -9.58 -35.21
CA GLY A 19 25.36 -10.80 -35.90
C GLY A 19 26.55 -11.74 -36.07
N ILE A 20 26.45 -12.99 -35.61
CA ILE A 20 27.43 -14.03 -35.87
C ILE A 20 26.94 -14.88 -37.04
N ALA A 21 27.66 -14.87 -38.15
CA ALA A 21 27.45 -15.76 -39.27
C ALA A 21 28.40 -16.96 -39.22
N LEU A 22 27.86 -18.16 -39.47
CA LEU A 22 28.66 -19.37 -39.60
C LEU A 22 28.63 -19.86 -41.03
N ASP A 23 29.79 -20.38 -41.53
CA ASP A 23 29.85 -21.07 -42.83
C ASP A 23 29.27 -22.50 -42.74
N ARG A 24 29.21 -23.19 -43.87
CA ARG A 24 28.70 -24.56 -43.95
C ARG A 24 29.52 -25.60 -43.18
N SER A 25 30.71 -25.25 -42.69
CA SER A 25 31.58 -26.09 -41.89
C SER A 25 31.59 -25.72 -40.40
N GLY A 26 30.78 -24.76 -39.97
CA GLY A 26 30.68 -24.36 -38.56
C GLY A 26 31.76 -23.41 -38.07
N ARG A 27 32.53 -22.80 -39.00
CA ARG A 27 33.56 -21.83 -38.62
C ARG A 27 33.00 -20.42 -38.54
N ARG A 28 33.42 -19.66 -37.53
CA ARG A 28 33.06 -18.25 -37.35
C ARG A 28 33.67 -17.40 -38.45
N ILE A 29 32.83 -16.70 -39.22
CA ILE A 29 33.28 -15.68 -40.15
C ILE A 29 33.29 -14.35 -39.38
N VAL A 30 34.46 -13.84 -39.08
CA VAL A 30 34.61 -12.48 -38.51
C VAL A 30 34.91 -11.58 -39.70
N PRO A 31 34.01 -10.66 -40.08
CA PRO A 31 34.32 -9.68 -41.11
C PRO A 31 35.43 -8.74 -40.62
N PRO A 32 36.35 -8.29 -41.50
CA PRO A 32 37.35 -7.33 -41.09
C PRO A 32 36.67 -6.03 -40.64
N LEU A 33 37.09 -5.55 -39.47
CA LEU A 33 36.69 -4.22 -38.97
C LEU A 33 37.29 -3.17 -39.92
N VAL A 34 36.44 -2.62 -40.79
CA VAL A 34 36.79 -1.42 -41.56
C VAL A 34 36.64 -0.26 -40.55
N ALA A 35 37.76 0.22 -40.05
CA ALA A 35 37.83 1.45 -39.29
C ALA A 35 37.54 2.61 -40.24
N ASN A 36 36.31 3.09 -40.27
CA ASN A 36 35.98 4.37 -40.88
C ASN A 36 36.33 5.45 -39.85
N GLU A 37 37.55 6.00 -39.98
CA GLU A 37 37.94 7.18 -39.23
C GLU A 37 37.18 8.40 -39.76
N THR A 38 35.94 8.55 -39.32
CA THR A 38 35.28 9.86 -39.36
C THR A 38 35.38 10.43 -37.96
N THR A 39 36.47 11.13 -37.69
CA THR A 39 36.68 11.92 -36.50
C THR A 39 35.72 13.12 -36.54
N ALA A 40 34.45 12.90 -36.18
CA ALA A 40 33.56 13.99 -35.76
C ALA A 40 34.03 14.38 -34.36
N ALA A 41 34.74 15.49 -34.25
CA ALA A 41 35.09 16.09 -32.98
C ALA A 41 33.81 16.35 -32.22
N LEU A 42 33.56 15.59 -31.17
CA LEU A 42 32.53 15.91 -30.18
C LEU A 42 32.88 17.29 -29.61
N PRO A 43 31.94 18.24 -29.50
CA PRO A 43 32.19 19.49 -28.83
C PRO A 43 32.59 19.18 -27.39
N THR A 44 33.86 19.49 -27.08
CA THR A 44 34.36 19.50 -25.71
C THR A 44 33.57 20.57 -24.96
N GLN A 45 32.49 20.14 -24.32
CA GLN A 45 31.96 20.96 -23.23
C GLN A 45 33.11 21.10 -22.23
N LYS A 46 33.60 22.34 -22.04
CA LYS A 46 34.41 22.67 -20.88
C LYS A 46 33.58 22.26 -19.66
N VAL A 47 33.91 21.12 -19.08
CA VAL A 47 33.51 20.82 -17.71
C VAL A 47 34.13 21.94 -16.90
N SER A 48 33.34 22.91 -16.54
CA SER A 48 33.70 23.87 -15.51
C SER A 48 34.05 23.01 -14.29
N ASN A 49 35.31 22.99 -13.94
CA ASN A 49 35.73 22.52 -12.62
C ASN A 49 35.15 23.57 -11.64
N GLY A 50 33.85 23.45 -11.38
CA GLY A 50 33.24 24.06 -10.23
C GLY A 50 33.98 23.45 -9.05
N THR A 51 34.85 24.21 -8.45
CA THR A 51 35.38 23.93 -7.13
C THR A 51 34.17 23.73 -6.26
N VAL A 52 33.90 22.45 -5.87
CA VAL A 52 32.96 22.14 -4.81
C VAL A 52 33.53 22.87 -3.61
N ASP A 53 32.86 23.93 -3.20
CA ASP A 53 33.22 24.70 -2.01
C ASP A 53 33.10 23.73 -0.82
N PRO A 54 34.20 23.32 -0.15
CA PRO A 54 34.11 22.44 1.00
C PRO A 54 33.37 23.04 2.17
N ALA A 55 32.99 24.32 2.10
CA ALA A 55 32.15 25.00 3.09
C ALA A 55 30.64 24.80 2.89
N SER A 56 30.18 24.17 1.80
CA SER A 56 28.74 23.91 1.60
C SER A 56 28.26 22.56 2.17
N ASN A 57 28.73 22.19 3.35
CA ASN A 57 28.06 21.19 4.20
C ASN A 57 26.79 21.76 4.88
N ALA A 58 26.30 22.89 4.39
CA ALA A 58 25.03 23.46 4.85
C ALA A 58 23.89 22.55 4.37
N VAL A 59 23.29 21.85 5.33
CA VAL A 59 22.07 21.04 5.13
C VAL A 59 21.01 21.96 4.51
N THR A 60 20.43 21.57 3.39
CA THR A 60 19.34 22.32 2.75
C THR A 60 18.12 22.39 3.67
N GLN A 61 17.21 23.31 3.44
CA GLN A 61 16.00 23.44 4.27
C GLN A 61 15.16 22.14 4.26
N ASP A 62 15.07 21.49 3.09
CA ASP A 62 14.31 20.23 2.94
C ASP A 62 14.99 19.08 3.68
N GLU A 63 16.32 18.95 3.57
CA GLU A 63 17.09 17.95 4.35
C GLU A 63 16.95 18.20 5.85
N ALA A 64 16.98 19.45 6.29
CA ALA A 64 16.81 19.81 7.71
C ALA A 64 15.43 19.38 8.24
N ILE A 65 14.38 19.46 7.41
CA ILE A 65 13.04 18.96 7.75
C ILE A 65 13.06 17.46 7.94
N VAL A 66 13.58 16.71 6.97
CA VAL A 66 13.65 15.24 7.03
C VAL A 66 14.44 14.77 8.25
N ILE A 67 15.62 15.36 8.49
CA ILE A 67 16.47 15.04 9.64
C ILE A 67 15.74 15.30 10.96
N ARG A 68 15.09 16.46 11.10
CA ARG A 68 14.33 16.83 12.30
C ARG A 68 13.18 15.85 12.55
N VAL A 69 12.39 15.54 11.52
CA VAL A 69 11.26 14.61 11.61
C VAL A 69 11.74 13.21 11.95
N ALA A 70 12.78 12.72 11.29
CA ALA A 70 13.36 11.41 11.57
C ALA A 70 13.81 11.30 13.04
N ARG A 71 14.50 12.31 13.57
CA ARG A 71 14.92 12.34 14.98
C ARG A 71 13.75 12.33 15.95
N ALA A 72 12.69 13.08 15.64
CA ALA A 72 11.52 13.20 16.51
C ALA A 72 10.67 11.93 16.54
N ILE A 73 10.46 11.29 15.37
CA ILE A 73 9.57 10.12 15.28
C ILE A 73 10.26 8.80 15.68
N THR A 74 11.56 8.69 15.45
CA THR A 74 12.36 7.49 15.69
C THR A 74 12.15 6.85 17.07
N PRO A 75 12.09 7.59 18.19
CA PRO A 75 11.86 6.99 19.51
C PRO A 75 10.50 6.27 19.64
N THR A 76 9.54 6.59 18.79
CA THR A 76 8.18 6.02 18.80
C THR A 76 8.04 4.81 17.88
N VAL A 77 9.10 4.48 17.11
CA VAL A 77 9.11 3.36 16.16
C VAL A 77 9.80 2.15 16.78
N VAL A 78 9.12 1.03 16.79
CA VAL A 78 9.57 -0.24 17.36
C VAL A 78 9.78 -1.28 16.27
N SER A 79 10.61 -2.29 16.55
CA SER A 79 10.59 -3.53 15.78
C SER A 79 9.51 -4.45 16.33
N VAL A 80 8.86 -5.19 15.43
CA VAL A 80 7.89 -6.24 15.77
C VAL A 80 8.36 -7.52 15.10
N SER A 81 8.55 -8.59 15.88
CA SER A 81 9.08 -9.85 15.38
C SER A 81 8.27 -11.04 15.89
N GLN A 82 8.12 -12.04 15.05
CA GLN A 82 7.57 -13.35 15.33
C GLN A 82 8.40 -14.42 14.61
N GLU A 83 8.11 -15.70 14.80
CA GLU A 83 8.95 -16.80 14.28
C GLU A 83 9.13 -16.76 12.75
N GLU A 84 8.11 -16.34 12.00
CA GLU A 84 8.09 -16.38 10.53
C GLU A 84 8.49 -15.05 9.88
N GLY A 85 8.67 -13.98 10.66
CA GLY A 85 8.98 -12.68 10.08
C GLY A 85 9.11 -11.52 11.07
N SER A 86 9.44 -10.39 10.52
CA SER A 86 9.59 -9.15 11.29
C SER A 86 9.14 -7.93 10.49
N GLY A 87 8.82 -6.87 11.19
CA GLY A 87 8.47 -5.56 10.66
C GLY A 87 8.66 -4.48 11.70
N SER A 88 7.97 -3.38 11.50
CA SER A 88 7.97 -2.23 12.38
C SER A 88 6.64 -2.04 13.08
N GLY A 89 6.61 -1.18 14.08
CA GLY A 89 5.40 -0.74 14.76
C GLY A 89 5.51 0.70 15.25
N ILE A 90 4.40 1.25 15.69
CA ILE A 90 4.25 2.64 16.10
C ILE A 90 3.65 2.68 17.51
N ILE A 91 4.33 3.28 18.46
CA ILE A 91 3.76 3.51 19.79
C ILE A 91 2.74 4.64 19.70
N VAL A 92 1.48 4.34 19.97
CA VAL A 92 0.35 5.29 19.85
C VAL A 92 -0.27 5.67 21.19
N ASP A 93 0.15 5.02 22.28
CA ASP A 93 -0.29 5.35 23.63
C ASP A 93 0.81 5.09 24.66
N LYS A 94 0.89 5.95 25.71
CA LYS A 94 1.91 5.87 26.78
C LYS A 94 1.82 4.59 27.60
N SER A 95 0.68 3.91 27.61
CA SER A 95 0.47 2.64 28.31
C SER A 95 0.97 1.42 27.54
N GLY A 96 1.69 1.62 26.42
CA GLY A 96 2.30 0.55 25.66
C GLY A 96 1.43 -0.02 24.54
N VAL A 97 0.53 0.79 23.96
CA VAL A 97 -0.21 0.39 22.76
C VAL A 97 0.63 0.67 21.53
N VAL A 98 0.82 -0.36 20.73
CA VAL A 98 1.59 -0.36 19.46
C VAL A 98 0.68 -0.73 18.32
N LEU A 99 0.70 0.07 17.25
CA LEU A 99 0.12 -0.24 15.95
C LEU A 99 1.16 -0.90 15.06
N THR A 100 0.72 -1.90 14.29
CA THR A 100 1.53 -2.54 13.25
C THR A 100 0.62 -3.13 12.16
N ASN A 101 1.16 -3.81 11.17
CA ASN A 101 0.36 -4.55 10.19
C ASN A 101 -0.12 -5.91 10.73
N ALA A 102 -1.27 -6.36 10.25
CA ALA A 102 -1.79 -7.69 10.58
C ALA A 102 -0.88 -8.81 10.05
N HIS A 103 -0.31 -8.64 8.84
CA HIS A 103 0.62 -9.61 8.27
C HIS A 103 1.95 -9.71 9.05
N VAL A 104 2.37 -8.62 9.76
CA VAL A 104 3.58 -8.62 10.59
C VAL A 104 3.39 -9.49 11.85
N VAL A 105 2.21 -9.49 12.44
CA VAL A 105 1.91 -10.33 13.62
C VAL A 105 1.44 -11.74 13.23
N GLY A 106 0.96 -11.93 12.00
CA GLY A 106 0.40 -13.20 11.53
C GLY A 106 -0.71 -13.70 12.44
N ASP A 107 -0.71 -15.00 12.74
CA ASP A 107 -1.65 -15.65 13.67
C ASP A 107 -1.15 -15.69 15.11
N SER A 108 0.00 -15.05 15.40
CA SER A 108 0.62 -15.06 16.71
C SER A 108 -0.20 -14.29 17.75
N ARG A 109 -0.36 -14.86 18.93
CA ARG A 109 -0.97 -14.17 20.08
C ARG A 109 0.01 -13.27 20.84
N THR A 110 1.30 -13.53 20.67
CA THR A 110 2.40 -12.80 21.29
C THR A 110 3.50 -12.56 20.28
N VAL A 111 4.12 -11.39 20.33
CA VAL A 111 5.21 -10.97 19.44
C VAL A 111 6.32 -10.32 20.23
N GLY A 112 7.56 -10.41 19.76
CA GLY A 112 8.66 -9.64 20.30
C GLY A 112 8.56 -8.17 19.85
N VAL A 113 8.69 -7.23 20.78
CA VAL A 113 8.68 -5.79 20.47
C VAL A 113 9.97 -5.16 20.97
N GLY A 114 10.83 -4.72 20.04
CA GLY A 114 12.09 -4.04 20.34
C GLY A 114 11.89 -2.53 20.38
N LEU A 115 12.15 -1.93 21.53
CA LEU A 115 12.04 -0.49 21.76
C LEU A 115 13.28 0.26 21.30
N ALA A 116 13.14 1.57 21.12
CA ALA A 116 14.26 2.45 20.72
C ALA A 116 15.39 2.55 21.74
N ASP A 117 15.13 2.22 23.00
CA ASP A 117 16.10 2.20 24.09
C ASP A 117 16.86 0.87 24.24
N GLY A 118 16.64 -0.08 23.31
CA GLY A 118 17.30 -1.39 23.27
C GLY A 118 16.58 -2.49 24.06
N ARG A 119 15.51 -2.19 24.79
CA ARG A 119 14.71 -3.22 25.47
C ARG A 119 13.89 -4.01 24.45
N THR A 120 13.80 -5.32 24.64
CA THR A 120 12.85 -6.17 23.94
C THR A 120 11.80 -6.69 24.92
N LEU A 121 10.53 -6.51 24.60
CA LEU A 121 9.40 -6.86 25.43
C LEU A 121 8.50 -7.87 24.70
N ASN A 122 7.83 -8.75 25.44
CA ASN A 122 6.78 -9.59 24.90
C ASN A 122 5.49 -8.77 24.77
N GLY A 123 5.07 -8.51 23.54
CA GLY A 123 3.82 -7.84 23.21
C GLY A 123 2.67 -8.83 23.06
N GLN A 124 1.53 -8.53 23.67
CA GLN A 124 0.29 -9.27 23.47
C GLN A 124 -0.48 -8.68 22.29
N VAL A 125 -0.86 -9.47 21.31
CA VAL A 125 -1.76 -9.05 20.22
C VAL A 125 -3.17 -8.94 20.80
N LEU A 126 -3.68 -7.72 20.91
CA LEU A 126 -5.02 -7.43 21.42
C LEU A 126 -6.11 -7.66 20.38
N GLY A 127 -5.79 -7.43 19.12
CA GLY A 127 -6.68 -7.62 17.99
C GLY A 127 -5.99 -7.34 16.68
N ARG A 128 -6.49 -7.94 15.62
CA ARG A 128 -6.00 -7.74 14.25
C ARG A 128 -7.17 -7.70 13.27
N ASP A 129 -7.01 -6.93 12.22
CA ASP A 129 -7.94 -6.85 11.09
C ASP A 129 -7.18 -7.12 9.79
N PRO A 130 -7.17 -8.36 9.30
CA PRO A 130 -6.50 -8.71 8.06
C PRO A 130 -7.12 -8.01 6.82
N THR A 131 -8.37 -7.56 6.90
CA THR A 131 -9.07 -6.94 5.76
C THR A 131 -8.55 -5.53 5.44
N ILE A 132 -7.94 -4.87 6.42
CA ILE A 132 -7.28 -3.58 6.29
C ILE A 132 -5.81 -3.63 6.70
N ASP A 133 -5.31 -4.82 7.01
CA ASP A 133 -3.92 -5.11 7.39
C ASP A 133 -3.43 -4.30 8.60
N VAL A 134 -4.23 -4.21 9.66
CA VAL A 134 -3.88 -3.52 10.92
C VAL A 134 -3.94 -4.46 12.11
N ALA A 135 -2.95 -4.36 13.00
CA ALA A 135 -2.93 -5.05 14.29
C ALA A 135 -2.60 -4.09 15.44
N VAL A 136 -3.16 -4.39 16.61
CA VAL A 136 -2.93 -3.68 17.86
C VAL A 136 -2.23 -4.62 18.84
N VAL A 137 -1.07 -4.20 19.32
CA VAL A 137 -0.24 -4.95 20.25
C VAL A 137 -0.10 -4.15 21.55
N ARG A 138 -0.08 -4.81 22.69
CA ARG A 138 0.20 -4.20 23.99
C ARG A 138 1.51 -4.74 24.56
N VAL A 139 2.41 -3.85 24.90
CA VAL A 139 3.63 -4.18 25.65
C VAL A 139 3.49 -3.81 27.12
N PRO A 140 4.09 -4.57 28.06
CA PRO A 140 4.05 -4.29 29.50
C PRO A 140 5.04 -3.19 29.86
N ALA A 141 4.82 -1.97 29.33
CA ALA A 141 5.64 -0.79 29.62
C ALA A 141 4.75 0.45 29.71
N GLN A 142 5.23 1.44 30.47
CA GLN A 142 4.55 2.71 30.68
C GLN A 142 5.50 3.87 30.38
N ASN A 143 4.92 5.06 30.20
CA ASN A 143 5.67 6.30 29.92
C ASN A 143 6.51 6.21 28.64
N LEU A 144 6.05 5.44 27.67
CA LEU A 144 6.69 5.32 26.37
C LEU A 144 6.52 6.62 25.56
N PRO A 145 7.48 6.94 24.66
CA PRO A 145 7.31 8.01 23.69
C PRO A 145 6.17 7.66 22.75
N VAL A 146 5.29 8.61 22.48
CA VAL A 146 4.10 8.43 21.63
C VAL A 146 4.24 9.21 20.34
N ALA A 147 3.92 8.59 19.21
CA ALA A 147 3.90 9.23 17.93
C ALA A 147 2.74 10.25 17.84
N PRO A 148 2.98 11.48 17.41
CA PRO A 148 1.91 12.41 17.09
C PRO A 148 1.05 11.86 15.94
N ILE A 149 -0.26 11.83 16.11
CA ILE A 149 -1.18 11.34 15.10
C ILE A 149 -1.69 12.52 14.25
N GLY A 150 -1.63 12.36 12.94
CA GLY A 150 -2.15 13.29 11.95
C GLY A 150 -3.61 13.00 11.59
N ASP A 151 -4.04 13.57 10.48
CA ASP A 151 -5.39 13.41 9.91
C ASP A 151 -5.26 13.01 8.43
N SER A 152 -5.47 11.72 8.16
CA SER A 152 -5.33 11.19 6.80
C SER A 152 -6.47 11.60 5.86
N ASP A 153 -7.58 12.13 6.37
CA ASP A 153 -8.70 12.60 5.53
C ASP A 153 -8.42 14.00 4.94
N LYS A 154 -7.38 14.69 5.44
CA LYS A 154 -6.95 16.04 4.99
C LYS A 154 -5.68 16.03 4.16
N LEU A 155 -5.27 14.86 3.66
CA LEU A 155 -4.07 14.75 2.83
C LEU A 155 -4.29 15.34 1.45
N GLU A 156 -3.23 15.97 0.94
CA GLU A 156 -3.19 16.52 -0.42
C GLU A 156 -2.08 15.82 -1.21
N VAL A 157 -2.35 15.56 -2.50
CA VAL A 157 -1.35 15.02 -3.43
C VAL A 157 -0.22 16.05 -3.60
N GLY A 158 1.02 15.58 -3.54
CA GLY A 158 2.22 16.41 -3.54
C GLY A 158 2.72 16.80 -2.15
N GLN A 159 1.96 16.54 -1.07
CA GLN A 159 2.41 16.75 0.29
C GLN A 159 3.58 15.83 0.60
N SER A 160 4.64 16.35 1.25
CA SER A 160 5.80 15.55 1.64
C SER A 160 5.42 14.41 2.58
N ALA A 161 6.02 13.24 2.37
CA ALA A 161 5.80 12.04 3.14
C ALA A 161 7.15 11.38 3.46
N ILE A 162 7.35 11.00 4.72
CA ILE A 162 8.58 10.38 5.22
C ILE A 162 8.20 9.04 5.82
N ALA A 163 8.72 7.95 5.26
CA ALA A 163 8.51 6.61 5.78
C ALA A 163 9.67 6.23 6.72
N VAL A 164 9.32 5.65 7.86
CA VAL A 164 10.30 5.22 8.87
C VAL A 164 10.06 3.77 9.25
N GLY A 165 11.14 3.00 9.37
CA GLY A 165 11.11 1.60 9.79
C GLY A 165 12.23 1.27 10.76
N ASN A 166 12.05 0.13 11.46
CA ASN A 166 13.04 -0.42 12.40
C ASN A 166 12.98 -1.96 12.40
N PRO A 167 13.28 -2.61 11.26
CA PRO A 167 12.99 -4.04 11.07
C PRO A 167 13.71 -4.98 12.03
N LEU A 168 14.93 -4.62 12.43
CA LEU A 168 15.80 -5.47 13.24
C LEU A 168 16.16 -4.86 14.61
N GLY A 169 15.56 -3.71 14.94
CA GLY A 169 15.89 -3.00 16.18
C GLY A 169 17.27 -2.33 16.19
N LEU A 170 18.10 -2.57 15.19
CA LEU A 170 19.49 -2.10 15.11
C LEU A 170 19.71 -1.02 14.05
N GLU A 171 19.01 -1.10 12.93
CA GLU A 171 19.15 -0.18 11.79
C GLU A 171 17.80 0.43 11.42
N ARG A 172 17.69 1.72 11.63
CA ARG A 172 16.50 2.49 11.28
C ARG A 172 16.60 2.96 9.83
N THR A 173 15.57 2.68 9.06
CA THR A 173 15.46 3.13 7.67
C THR A 173 14.55 4.33 7.61
N VAL A 174 15.01 5.40 6.97
CA VAL A 174 14.22 6.61 6.69
C VAL A 174 14.25 6.84 5.19
N THR A 175 13.09 6.94 4.58
CA THR A 175 12.95 7.29 3.16
C THR A 175 12.00 8.48 3.03
N ALA A 176 12.24 9.37 2.10
CA ALA A 176 11.45 10.56 1.87
C ALA A 176 10.90 10.59 0.45
N GLY A 177 9.72 11.13 0.29
CA GLY A 177 9.00 11.31 -0.96
C GLY A 177 7.79 12.19 -0.75
N VAL A 178 6.74 11.96 -1.53
CA VAL A 178 5.48 12.69 -1.47
C VAL A 178 4.27 11.74 -1.41
N VAL A 179 3.14 12.25 -1.00
CA VAL A 179 1.83 11.63 -1.23
C VAL A 179 1.55 11.71 -2.72
N SER A 180 1.71 10.60 -3.45
CA SER A 180 1.55 10.55 -4.91
C SER A 180 0.08 10.43 -5.31
N ALA A 181 -0.74 9.79 -4.48
CA ALA A 181 -2.19 9.68 -4.64
C ALA A 181 -2.86 9.27 -3.31
N ILE A 182 -4.16 9.47 -3.23
CA ILE A 182 -5.03 9.06 -2.11
C ILE A 182 -6.15 8.16 -2.62
N ASN A 183 -6.78 7.40 -1.71
CA ASN A 183 -7.90 6.49 -2.03
C ASN A 183 -7.56 5.47 -3.13
N ARG A 184 -6.34 4.92 -3.12
CA ARG A 184 -5.91 3.94 -4.12
C ARG A 184 -6.40 2.54 -3.79
N ASN A 185 -6.89 1.86 -4.85
CA ASN A 185 -7.29 0.46 -4.83
C ASN A 185 -6.41 -0.30 -5.83
N PRO A 186 -5.16 -0.65 -5.48
CA PRO A 186 -4.22 -1.23 -6.44
C PRO A 186 -4.69 -2.64 -6.86
N ARG A 187 -4.62 -2.95 -8.14
CA ARG A 187 -4.98 -4.29 -8.65
C ARG A 187 -4.08 -5.36 -8.03
N GLY A 188 -4.68 -6.47 -7.63
CA GLY A 188 -3.96 -7.58 -7.01
C GLY A 188 -3.65 -7.40 -5.52
N ILE A 189 -4.12 -6.34 -4.90
CA ILE A 189 -4.04 -6.09 -3.46
C ILE A 189 -5.45 -6.08 -2.90
N SER A 190 -5.66 -6.84 -1.83
CA SER A 190 -6.97 -6.90 -1.15
C SER A 190 -7.26 -5.70 -0.26
N LEU A 191 -6.38 -4.68 -0.27
CA LEU A 191 -6.51 -3.47 0.52
C LEU A 191 -6.99 -2.30 -0.33
N ASP A 192 -7.86 -1.49 0.22
CA ASP A 192 -8.48 -0.34 -0.46
C ASP A 192 -8.29 0.96 0.28
N GLY A 193 -8.42 2.05 -0.47
CA GLY A 193 -8.36 3.39 0.08
C GLY A 193 -6.96 3.76 0.57
N LEU A 194 -5.92 3.15 0.00
CA LEU A 194 -4.54 3.36 0.41
C LEU A 194 -4.01 4.74 0.02
N ILE A 195 -3.06 5.23 0.80
CA ILE A 195 -2.19 6.35 0.45
C ILE A 195 -1.07 5.79 -0.42
N GLN A 196 -0.88 6.34 -1.61
CA GLN A 196 0.27 6.03 -2.47
C GLN A 196 1.38 7.04 -2.23
N THR A 197 2.63 6.58 -2.15
CA THR A 197 3.82 7.42 -1.98
C THR A 197 4.96 6.88 -2.85
N ASP A 198 5.86 7.77 -3.27
CA ASP A 198 7.13 7.40 -3.89
C ASP A 198 8.28 7.30 -2.87
N ALA A 199 8.03 7.63 -1.58
CA ALA A 199 8.92 7.22 -0.50
C ALA A 199 9.12 5.70 -0.55
N ALA A 200 10.35 5.21 -0.59
CA ALA A 200 10.63 3.80 -0.75
C ALA A 200 10.08 2.98 0.41
N ILE A 201 9.08 2.15 0.13
CA ILE A 201 8.54 1.16 1.04
C ILE A 201 9.19 -0.19 0.72
N SER A 202 9.77 -0.83 1.71
CA SER A 202 10.52 -2.09 1.58
C SER A 202 10.20 -3.02 2.75
N PRO A 203 10.46 -4.33 2.62
CA PRO A 203 10.42 -5.22 3.78
C PRO A 203 11.25 -4.64 4.92
N GLY A 204 10.60 -4.50 6.08
CA GLY A 204 11.23 -3.92 7.27
C GLY A 204 10.67 -2.57 7.70
N ASN A 205 10.21 -1.70 6.80
CA ASN A 205 9.45 -0.53 7.23
C ASN A 205 7.91 -0.76 7.25
N SER A 206 7.44 -1.93 6.83
CA SER A 206 6.03 -2.36 7.01
C SER A 206 5.63 -2.34 8.47
N GLY A 207 4.48 -1.76 8.78
CA GLY A 207 3.98 -1.53 10.13
C GLY A 207 4.53 -0.27 10.80
N GLY A 208 5.59 0.33 10.25
CA GLY A 208 6.12 1.62 10.68
C GLY A 208 5.31 2.80 10.14
N PRO A 209 5.57 4.02 10.63
CA PRO A 209 4.83 5.20 10.24
C PRO A 209 5.23 5.78 8.88
N LEU A 210 4.24 6.25 8.13
CA LEU A 210 4.37 7.31 7.15
C LEU A 210 4.01 8.61 7.86
N VAL A 211 4.90 9.62 7.84
CA VAL A 211 4.70 10.87 8.56
C VAL A 211 4.79 12.09 7.65
N ASP A 212 4.14 13.18 8.05
CA ASP A 212 4.24 14.49 7.40
C ASP A 212 5.50 15.27 7.86
N THR A 213 5.71 16.48 7.32
CA THR A 213 6.83 17.38 7.68
C THR A 213 6.77 17.90 9.12
N HIS A 214 5.66 17.70 9.83
CA HIS A 214 5.50 18.01 11.25
C HIS A 214 5.77 16.80 12.16
N GLY A 215 6.11 15.63 11.58
CA GLY A 215 6.32 14.37 12.30
C GLY A 215 5.02 13.73 12.76
N ARG A 216 3.86 14.10 12.21
CA ARG A 216 2.58 13.47 12.53
C ARG A 216 2.36 12.26 11.63
N VAL A 217 1.96 11.15 12.22
CA VAL A 217 1.65 9.91 11.49
C VAL A 217 0.40 10.11 10.63
N ILE A 218 0.55 9.97 9.33
CA ILE A 218 -0.53 10.07 8.34
C ILE A 218 -0.95 8.70 7.79
N GLY A 219 -0.10 7.68 7.96
CA GLY A 219 -0.39 6.30 7.55
C GLY A 219 0.53 5.28 8.19
N ILE A 220 0.20 4.00 8.00
CA ILE A 220 1.02 2.85 8.35
C ILE A 220 1.58 2.27 7.06
N ASN A 221 2.90 2.24 6.93
CA ASN A 221 3.57 1.64 5.76
C ASN A 221 3.15 0.18 5.63
N THR A 222 2.73 -0.23 4.44
CA THR A 222 2.48 -1.63 4.15
C THR A 222 3.28 -2.05 2.93
N ALA A 223 4.10 -3.12 3.05
CA ALA A 223 4.86 -3.62 1.93
C ALA A 223 3.90 -4.28 0.95
N VAL A 224 3.69 -3.60 -0.15
CA VAL A 224 2.81 -4.09 -1.19
C VAL A 224 3.62 -4.52 -2.39
N LEU A 225 3.43 -5.80 -2.73
CA LEU A 225 3.77 -6.46 -3.98
C LEU A 225 5.12 -6.08 -4.63
N ALA A 226 6.10 -6.93 -4.40
CA ALA A 226 7.19 -7.13 -5.32
C ALA A 226 6.67 -7.80 -6.60
N GLY A 227 6.17 -7.01 -7.55
CA GLY A 227 5.86 -7.43 -8.92
C GLY A 227 6.80 -6.71 -9.88
N ALA A 228 7.28 -7.38 -10.89
CA ALA A 228 8.13 -6.79 -11.92
C ALA A 228 7.47 -5.54 -12.51
N GLY A 229 8.08 -4.36 -12.29
CA GLY A 229 7.63 -3.07 -12.82
C GLY A 229 7.05 -2.07 -11.80
N ALA A 230 6.93 -2.41 -10.51
CA ALA A 230 6.38 -1.54 -9.46
C ALA A 230 7.44 -0.73 -8.68
N SER A 231 8.62 -0.48 -9.27
CA SER A 231 9.63 0.38 -8.66
C SER A 231 9.10 1.80 -8.45
N GLY A 232 9.16 2.31 -7.22
CA GLY A 232 8.68 3.66 -6.88
C GLY A 232 7.20 3.76 -6.50
N LEU A 233 6.50 2.63 -6.28
CA LEU A 233 5.13 2.60 -5.79
C LEU A 233 5.07 2.05 -4.37
N GLY A 234 5.10 2.92 -3.37
CA GLY A 234 4.84 2.60 -1.98
C GLY A 234 3.37 2.84 -1.62
N PHE A 235 2.88 2.10 -0.64
CA PHE A 235 1.52 2.27 -0.12
C PHE A 235 1.51 2.30 1.40
N ALA A 236 0.56 3.06 1.95
CA ALA A 236 0.31 3.12 3.39
C ALA A 236 -1.19 3.09 3.67
N ILE A 237 -1.54 2.46 4.79
CA ILE A 237 -2.91 2.42 5.31
C ILE A 237 -3.17 3.77 5.97
N PRO A 238 -4.27 4.47 5.65
CA PRO A 238 -4.62 5.75 6.28
C PRO A 238 -4.70 5.63 7.81
N ILE A 239 -4.10 6.59 8.51
CA ILE A 239 -4.02 6.53 9.99
C ILE A 239 -5.39 6.62 10.66
N ASN A 240 -6.35 7.36 10.08
CA ASN A 240 -7.69 7.45 10.64
C ASN A 240 -8.38 6.08 10.66
N LEU A 241 -8.17 5.27 9.62
CA LEU A 241 -8.69 3.90 9.55
C LEU A 241 -8.05 2.98 10.62
N ALA A 242 -6.75 3.09 10.84
CA ALA A 242 -6.04 2.33 11.88
C ALA A 242 -6.45 2.75 13.30
N ASN A 243 -6.66 4.05 13.53
CA ASN A 243 -7.12 4.56 14.82
C ASN A 243 -8.52 4.05 15.19
N ASP A 244 -9.40 3.82 14.21
CA ASP A 244 -10.70 3.20 14.47
C ASP A 244 -10.55 1.79 15.03
N VAL A 245 -9.60 1.01 14.51
CA VAL A 245 -9.27 -0.32 15.04
C VAL A 245 -8.77 -0.23 16.48
N VAL A 246 -7.83 0.69 16.76
CA VAL A 246 -7.32 0.90 18.13
C VAL A 246 -8.46 1.21 19.09
N ARG A 247 -9.33 2.16 18.74
CA ARG A 247 -10.47 2.54 19.58
C ARG A 247 -11.38 1.36 19.88
N GLN A 248 -11.72 0.55 18.88
CA GLN A 248 -12.58 -0.61 19.06
C GLN A 248 -11.91 -1.67 19.95
N VAL A 249 -10.67 -2.04 19.66
CA VAL A 249 -9.92 -3.04 20.42
C VAL A 249 -9.76 -2.63 21.88
N LEU A 250 -9.43 -1.36 22.17
CA LEU A 250 -9.27 -0.88 23.54
C LEU A 250 -10.61 -0.77 24.29
N ALA A 251 -11.71 -0.46 23.60
CA ALA A 251 -13.02 -0.31 24.21
C ALA A 251 -13.74 -1.63 24.47
N THR A 252 -13.62 -2.61 23.55
CA THR A 252 -14.45 -3.81 23.54
C THR A 252 -13.64 -5.12 23.51
N GLY A 253 -12.32 -5.05 23.29
CA GLY A 253 -11.45 -6.22 23.11
C GLY A 253 -11.58 -6.90 21.75
N HIS A 254 -12.43 -6.40 20.87
CA HIS A 254 -12.64 -7.00 19.55
C HIS A 254 -12.96 -5.93 18.49
N ILE A 255 -12.73 -6.31 17.23
CA ILE A 255 -13.02 -5.47 16.08
C ILE A 255 -14.39 -5.86 15.52
N THR A 256 -15.25 -4.88 15.33
CA THR A 256 -16.60 -5.07 14.80
C THR A 256 -16.70 -4.39 13.45
N ARG A 257 -17.12 -5.14 12.42
CA ARG A 257 -17.33 -4.64 11.07
C ARG A 257 -18.74 -4.89 10.60
N ALA A 258 -19.35 -3.89 9.99
CA ALA A 258 -20.59 -4.09 9.26
C ALA A 258 -20.34 -5.00 8.05
N TYR A 259 -21.24 -5.96 7.87
CA TYR A 259 -21.11 -7.03 6.91
C TYR A 259 -22.32 -7.10 5.99
N LEU A 260 -22.07 -7.21 4.70
CA LEU A 260 -23.09 -7.34 3.67
C LEU A 260 -23.18 -8.78 3.12
N GLY A 261 -22.07 -9.45 2.93
CA GLY A 261 -21.97 -10.82 2.43
C GLY A 261 -22.13 -10.93 0.92
N VAL A 262 -21.33 -10.17 0.18
CA VAL A 262 -21.31 -10.15 -1.28
C VAL A 262 -19.89 -10.22 -1.82
N GLY A 263 -19.72 -10.94 -2.95
CA GLY A 263 -18.60 -10.76 -3.86
C GLY A 263 -19.00 -9.78 -4.96
N PHE A 264 -18.08 -8.94 -5.41
CA PHE A 264 -18.35 -7.96 -6.46
C PHE A 264 -17.11 -7.69 -7.32
N ALA A 265 -17.35 -7.05 -8.46
CA ALA A 265 -16.33 -6.51 -9.35
C ALA A 265 -16.68 -5.07 -9.71
N ASP A 266 -15.66 -4.25 -9.92
CA ASP A 266 -15.83 -2.87 -10.38
C ASP A 266 -16.26 -2.86 -11.85
N ILE A 267 -17.18 -1.95 -12.19
CA ILE A 267 -17.59 -1.68 -13.57
C ILE A 267 -16.66 -0.59 -14.10
N GLU A 268 -15.77 -0.97 -15.02
CA GLU A 268 -14.93 -0.02 -15.75
C GLU A 268 -15.68 0.46 -17.01
N PRO A 269 -15.48 1.72 -17.46
CA PRO A 269 -16.17 2.26 -18.64
C PRO A 269 -15.98 1.44 -19.92
N GLU A 270 -14.82 0.79 -20.06
CA GLU A 270 -14.53 -0.09 -21.19
C GLU A 270 -15.37 -1.37 -21.16
N LEU A 271 -15.41 -2.04 -20.00
CA LEU A 271 -16.26 -3.21 -19.76
C LEU A 271 -17.74 -2.88 -19.94
N ALA A 272 -18.17 -1.72 -19.41
CA ALA A 272 -19.55 -1.25 -19.55
C ALA A 272 -19.96 -1.13 -21.03
N ARG A 273 -19.08 -0.57 -21.88
CA ARG A 273 -19.32 -0.48 -23.32
C ARG A 273 -19.34 -1.85 -24.00
N GLN A 274 -18.37 -2.71 -23.68
CA GLN A 274 -18.25 -4.04 -24.27
C GLN A 274 -19.46 -4.93 -24.00
N PHE A 275 -20.00 -4.87 -22.77
CA PHE A 275 -21.15 -5.67 -22.35
C PHE A 275 -22.50 -4.95 -22.41
N GLY A 276 -22.53 -3.71 -22.92
CA GLY A 276 -23.76 -2.93 -23.04
C GLY A 276 -24.44 -2.66 -21.68
N LEU A 277 -23.64 -2.45 -20.62
CA LEU A 277 -24.19 -2.21 -19.29
C LEU A 277 -24.88 -0.85 -19.24
N PRO A 278 -25.96 -0.70 -18.46
CA PRO A 278 -26.76 0.53 -18.38
C PRO A 278 -26.07 1.67 -17.60
N VAL A 279 -24.84 1.46 -17.14
CA VAL A 279 -24.03 2.40 -16.37
C VAL A 279 -22.57 2.33 -16.82
N LYS A 280 -21.81 3.40 -16.57
CA LYS A 280 -20.37 3.46 -16.89
C LYS A 280 -19.50 3.10 -15.69
N GLU A 281 -20.03 3.26 -14.48
CA GLU A 281 -19.34 3.10 -13.19
C GLU A 281 -20.28 2.45 -12.20
N GLY A 282 -19.74 1.82 -11.17
CA GLY A 282 -20.50 1.09 -10.15
C GLY A 282 -19.86 -0.26 -9.85
N ILE A 283 -20.56 -1.10 -9.15
CA ILE A 283 -20.14 -2.47 -8.88
C ILE A 283 -21.20 -3.47 -9.34
N ILE A 284 -20.75 -4.59 -9.90
CA ILE A 284 -21.62 -5.72 -10.21
C ILE A 284 -21.40 -6.84 -9.21
N LEU A 285 -22.46 -7.37 -8.62
CA LEU A 285 -22.36 -8.49 -7.68
C LEU A 285 -22.00 -9.77 -8.45
N THR A 286 -20.88 -10.38 -8.09
CA THR A 286 -20.43 -11.67 -8.64
C THR A 286 -20.92 -12.85 -7.82
N ALA A 287 -21.12 -12.64 -6.51
CA ALA A 287 -21.66 -13.62 -5.59
C ALA A 287 -22.48 -12.96 -4.48
N VAL A 288 -23.45 -13.68 -3.94
CA VAL A 288 -24.19 -13.33 -2.73
C VAL A 288 -24.19 -14.54 -1.81
N GLU A 289 -23.62 -14.39 -0.62
CA GLU A 289 -23.52 -15.49 0.33
C GLU A 289 -24.89 -15.89 0.87
N ARG A 290 -25.12 -17.19 0.92
CA ARG A 290 -26.41 -17.72 1.41
C ARG A 290 -26.58 -17.40 2.89
N GLY A 291 -27.72 -16.81 3.24
CA GLY A 291 -28.04 -16.45 4.63
C GLY A 291 -27.38 -15.16 5.10
N SER A 292 -26.55 -14.52 4.27
CA SER A 292 -26.00 -13.18 4.54
C SER A 292 -27.07 -12.10 4.59
N PRO A 293 -26.77 -10.91 5.13
CA PRO A 293 -27.63 -9.73 5.04
C PRO A 293 -28.10 -9.43 3.62
N ALA A 294 -27.20 -9.47 2.65
CA ALA A 294 -27.51 -9.26 1.24
C ALA A 294 -28.50 -10.31 0.69
N GLY A 295 -28.26 -11.59 1.01
CA GLY A 295 -29.13 -12.68 0.60
C GLY A 295 -30.52 -12.58 1.21
N LYS A 296 -30.61 -12.24 2.50
CA LYS A 296 -31.91 -12.01 3.20
C LYS A 296 -32.68 -10.83 2.61
N ALA A 297 -31.97 -9.78 2.18
CA ALA A 297 -32.58 -8.61 1.53
C ALA A 297 -32.97 -8.84 0.06
N GLY A 298 -32.65 -10.02 -0.51
CA GLY A 298 -33.01 -10.37 -1.88
C GLY A 298 -32.08 -9.80 -2.95
N LEU A 299 -30.85 -9.43 -2.58
CA LEU A 299 -29.78 -9.16 -3.55
C LEU A 299 -29.37 -10.47 -4.24
N ARG A 300 -28.92 -10.38 -5.47
CA ARG A 300 -28.59 -11.52 -6.32
C ARG A 300 -27.29 -11.26 -7.12
N PRO A 301 -26.58 -12.30 -7.52
CA PRO A 301 -25.53 -12.14 -8.55
C PRO A 301 -26.08 -11.39 -9.77
N GLN A 302 -25.24 -10.57 -10.39
CA GLN A 302 -25.56 -9.67 -11.51
C GLN A 302 -26.36 -8.40 -11.12
N ASP A 303 -26.74 -8.20 -9.86
CA ASP A 303 -27.25 -6.90 -9.42
C ASP A 303 -26.12 -5.86 -9.58
N ILE A 304 -26.43 -4.70 -10.16
CA ILE A 304 -25.49 -3.58 -10.26
C ILE A 304 -25.87 -2.57 -9.17
N ILE A 305 -24.90 -2.26 -8.30
CA ILE A 305 -25.08 -1.25 -7.24
C ILE A 305 -24.39 0.03 -7.68
N VAL A 306 -25.11 1.15 -7.62
CA VAL A 306 -24.65 2.48 -8.06
C VAL A 306 -24.75 3.53 -6.95
N LYS A 307 -25.43 3.22 -5.84
CA LYS A 307 -25.60 4.14 -4.72
C LYS A 307 -25.84 3.36 -3.43
N GLY A 308 -25.31 3.88 -2.31
CA GLY A 308 -25.59 3.39 -0.97
C GLY A 308 -25.95 4.55 -0.06
N ASN A 309 -27.15 4.55 0.53
CA ASN A 309 -27.78 5.71 1.16
C ASN A 309 -27.75 6.90 0.18
N ASP A 310 -27.13 8.03 0.57
CA ASP A 310 -27.01 9.21 -0.29
C ASP A 310 -25.66 9.31 -1.02
N THR A 311 -24.79 8.28 -0.90
CA THR A 311 -23.44 8.26 -1.47
C THR A 311 -23.42 7.47 -2.77
N ALA A 312 -22.82 8.03 -3.83
CA ALA A 312 -22.56 7.29 -5.06
C ALA A 312 -21.58 6.12 -4.78
N ILE A 313 -21.81 5.00 -5.43
CA ILE A 313 -20.90 3.84 -5.44
C ILE A 313 -20.39 3.68 -6.86
N GLU A 314 -19.20 4.21 -7.10
CA GLU A 314 -18.51 4.15 -8.40
C GLU A 314 -17.53 2.96 -8.46
N SER A 315 -17.12 2.47 -7.28
CA SER A 315 -16.17 1.36 -7.13
C SER A 315 -16.47 0.52 -5.88
N GLY A 316 -15.84 -0.64 -5.76
CA GLY A 316 -15.87 -1.45 -4.55
C GLY A 316 -15.22 -0.74 -3.35
N GLY A 317 -14.26 0.16 -3.60
CA GLY A 317 -13.70 1.03 -2.57
C GLY A 317 -14.76 1.89 -1.89
N ASP A 318 -15.70 2.46 -2.66
CA ASP A 318 -16.80 3.28 -2.12
C ASP A 318 -17.76 2.44 -1.28
N LEU A 319 -18.12 1.24 -1.76
CA LEU A 319 -18.94 0.31 -0.97
C LEU A 319 -18.23 -0.03 0.36
N ARG A 320 -16.96 -0.39 0.33
CA ARG A 320 -16.21 -0.72 1.54
C ARG A 320 -16.09 0.49 2.48
N LYS A 321 -15.86 1.70 1.95
CA LYS A 321 -15.86 2.95 2.73
C LYS A 321 -17.22 3.18 3.41
N LEU A 322 -18.31 3.01 2.68
CA LEU A 322 -19.67 3.12 3.22
C LEU A 322 -19.89 2.10 4.35
N LEU A 323 -19.57 0.82 4.12
CA LEU A 323 -19.75 -0.23 5.13
C LEU A 323 -18.90 0.03 6.39
N ARG A 324 -17.68 0.56 6.24
CA ARG A 324 -16.84 0.96 7.38
C ARG A 324 -17.45 2.09 8.23
N SER A 325 -18.21 2.99 7.61
CA SER A 325 -18.87 4.09 8.33
C SER A 325 -20.11 3.64 9.10
N LEU A 326 -20.61 2.43 8.86
CA LEU A 326 -21.80 1.88 9.45
C LEU A 326 -21.49 0.85 10.53
N LYS A 327 -22.43 0.62 11.44
CA LYS A 327 -22.33 -0.42 12.48
C LYS A 327 -23.16 -1.63 12.09
N PRO A 328 -22.83 -2.85 12.59
CA PRO A 328 -23.74 -3.99 12.52
C PRO A 328 -25.13 -3.62 13.08
N GLY A 329 -26.19 -4.11 12.45
CA GLY A 329 -27.58 -3.74 12.74
C GLY A 329 -28.07 -2.46 12.05
N ALA A 330 -27.18 -1.64 11.47
CA ALA A 330 -27.59 -0.48 10.70
C ALA A 330 -28.21 -0.91 9.37
N THR A 331 -29.23 -0.17 8.90
CA THR A 331 -29.83 -0.38 7.59
C THR A 331 -29.14 0.50 6.55
N VAL A 332 -28.64 -0.10 5.48
CA VAL A 332 -28.15 0.58 4.29
C VAL A 332 -29.18 0.44 3.16
N ARG A 333 -29.47 1.51 2.46
CA ARG A 333 -30.32 1.51 1.25
C ARG A 333 -29.43 1.49 0.02
N LEU A 334 -29.49 0.41 -0.76
CA LEU A 334 -28.69 0.23 -1.96
C LEU A 334 -29.55 0.44 -3.20
N ASP A 335 -29.17 1.38 -4.06
CA ASP A 335 -29.81 1.55 -5.35
C ASP A 335 -29.22 0.53 -6.32
N VAL A 336 -30.10 -0.35 -6.80
CA VAL A 336 -29.76 -1.53 -7.59
C VAL A 336 -30.38 -1.43 -8.98
N ILE A 337 -29.61 -1.78 -9.98
CA ILE A 337 -30.06 -1.90 -11.36
C ILE A 337 -30.11 -3.38 -11.73
N ARG A 338 -31.23 -3.80 -12.31
CA ARG A 338 -31.55 -5.16 -12.78
C ARG A 338 -32.05 -5.12 -14.20
N PRO A 339 -32.08 -6.24 -14.94
CA PRO A 339 -32.70 -6.29 -16.28
C PRO A 339 -34.17 -5.82 -16.31
N ASN A 340 -34.89 -6.01 -15.20
CA ASN A 340 -36.30 -5.62 -15.05
C ASN A 340 -36.53 -4.21 -14.48
N GLY A 341 -35.47 -3.41 -14.31
CA GLY A 341 -35.57 -2.02 -13.84
C GLY A 341 -34.63 -1.66 -12.69
N ARG A 342 -34.82 -0.46 -12.18
CA ARG A 342 -34.09 0.07 -11.01
C ARG A 342 -34.97 -0.01 -9.77
N GLY A 343 -34.32 -0.21 -8.63
CA GLY A 343 -35.01 -0.20 -7.34
C GLY A 343 -34.04 0.02 -6.19
N THR A 344 -34.58 0.39 -5.03
CA THR A 344 -33.79 0.52 -3.80
C THR A 344 -34.05 -0.68 -2.91
N VAL A 345 -32.99 -1.34 -2.46
CA VAL A 345 -33.04 -2.51 -1.58
C VAL A 345 -32.51 -2.09 -0.20
N PRO A 346 -33.36 -2.07 0.84
CA PRO A 346 -32.90 -1.87 2.21
C PRO A 346 -32.25 -3.16 2.72
N VAL A 347 -31.06 -3.06 3.28
CA VAL A 347 -30.31 -4.19 3.85
C VAL A 347 -29.92 -3.87 5.29
N GLU A 348 -30.37 -4.67 6.23
CA GLU A 348 -29.89 -4.65 7.61
C GLU A 348 -28.54 -5.36 7.66
N LEU A 349 -27.48 -4.60 8.00
CA LEU A 349 -26.10 -5.11 8.00
C LEU A 349 -25.86 -6.06 9.18
N GLY A 350 -25.21 -7.16 8.92
CA GLY A 350 -24.74 -8.09 9.93
C GLY A 350 -23.41 -7.67 10.53
N GLN A 351 -22.90 -8.50 11.42
CA GLN A 351 -21.51 -8.46 11.89
C GLN A 351 -20.67 -9.39 11.01
N ALA A 352 -19.49 -8.91 10.57
CA ALA A 352 -18.56 -9.75 9.87
C ALA A 352 -18.15 -10.95 10.74
N PRO A 353 -17.98 -12.15 10.16
CA PRO A 353 -17.42 -13.28 10.88
C PRO A 353 -16.07 -12.89 11.49
N THR A 354 -15.86 -13.23 12.76
CA THR A 354 -14.56 -13.15 13.41
C THR A 354 -13.69 -14.26 12.85
N GLY A 355 -12.60 -13.93 12.16
CA GLY A 355 -11.62 -14.88 11.67
C GLY A 355 -10.78 -15.48 12.79
#